data_25df30bf0ef653a4c36f9dde4abb39ff
#
_entry.id   25df30bf0ef653a4c36f9dde4abb39ff
#
_cell.length_a   1.000
_cell.length_b   1.000
_cell.length_c   1.000
_cell.angle_alpha   90.00
_cell.angle_beta   90.00
_cell.angle_gamma   90.00
#
_symmetry.space_group_name_H-M   'P 1'
#
loop_
_entity.id
_entity.type
_entity.pdbx_description
1 polymer ?
#
loop_
_entity_poly.entity_id
_entity_poly.type
_entity_poly.pdbx_seq_one_letter_code
_entity_poly.pdbx_strand_id
1 'polypeptide(L)'
;MQNRQIIFTAPAKAELLQVALPVPKAHEVLVKTAFSTVSAGTERAIASGDPNISIYSTSQEVRFPRESGYSSSGIVAAVGEEVTSVRPGDRVAVYWGCHALYQCLDESRVLLLPEGVSLSDAALCHVGCFPLAALRKCRLEIGESALVMGLGVLGMLAVKELRAAGAVPIIAADPVPEKREAALKNGADHALDPLAPDFAQRVKAITGGGVNVCIEVTGVGAALDSALDCMKPMGRIALLGCTRDRNFTIDYYRKVHGPGITMVGAHTNARPATDSSAGLWTTRDDLASLLRLLDANRLEVASMIEETHSPENAPEIYARLCAESFFPLVQFDWSGI
;
A
#
# COMPACT_ATOMS: atom_id res chain seq x y z
N MET A 1 -0.28 -1.19 33.28
CA MET A 1 0.43 -1.07 31.98
C MET A 1 0.08 0.27 31.38
N GLN A 2 1.02 0.91 30.72
CA GLN A 2 0.82 2.20 30.05
C GLN A 2 0.87 1.93 28.55
N ASN A 3 0.05 2.62 27.75
CA ASN A 3 0.10 2.53 26.31
C ASN A 3 0.92 3.70 25.74
N ARG A 4 1.59 3.49 24.62
CA ARG A 4 2.36 4.51 23.89
C ARG A 4 1.89 4.55 22.44
N GLN A 5 1.79 5.73 21.86
CA GLN A 5 1.28 5.93 20.51
C GLN A 5 2.06 7.04 19.80
N ILE A 6 2.33 6.85 18.52
CA ILE A 6 2.90 7.91 17.67
C ILE A 6 1.78 8.83 17.24
N ILE A 7 1.92 10.11 17.56
CA ILE A 7 0.94 11.17 17.27
C ILE A 7 1.64 12.35 16.60
N PHE A 8 1.06 12.85 15.52
CA PHE A 8 1.49 14.09 14.88
C PHE A 8 0.88 15.26 15.65
N THR A 9 1.69 15.97 16.42
CA THR A 9 1.24 17.08 17.29
C THR A 9 1.20 18.42 16.55
N ALA A 10 1.96 18.54 15.46
CA ALA A 10 2.00 19.70 14.56
C ALA A 10 2.49 19.23 13.17
N PRO A 11 2.45 20.08 12.13
CA PRO A 11 3.02 19.74 10.82
C PRO A 11 4.48 19.28 10.93
N ALA A 12 4.77 18.12 10.32
CA ALA A 12 6.08 17.45 10.32
C ALA A 12 6.64 17.11 11.72
N LYS A 13 5.81 17.12 12.75
CA LYS A 13 6.21 16.83 14.13
C LYS A 13 5.47 15.59 14.65
N ALA A 14 6.14 14.46 14.68
CA ALA A 14 5.69 13.24 15.32
C ALA A 14 6.28 13.13 16.74
N GLU A 15 5.51 12.58 17.66
CA GLU A 15 5.92 12.33 19.05
C GLU A 15 5.39 10.97 19.50
N LEU A 16 6.19 10.21 20.23
CA LEU A 16 5.72 8.99 20.90
C LEU A 16 5.17 9.36 22.27
N LEU A 17 3.86 9.47 22.34
CA LEU A 17 3.16 9.92 23.54
C LEU A 17 2.62 8.76 24.37
N GLN A 18 2.56 8.98 25.68
CA GLN A 18 1.86 8.11 26.61
C GLN A 18 0.37 8.38 26.53
N VAL A 19 -0.41 7.32 26.30
CA VAL A 19 -1.88 7.38 26.20
C VAL A 19 -2.51 6.33 27.09
N ALA A 20 -3.81 6.42 27.30
CA ALA A 20 -4.55 5.44 28.09
C ALA A 20 -4.48 4.05 27.42
N LEU A 21 -4.32 3.00 28.19
CA LEU A 21 -4.46 1.63 27.68
C LEU A 21 -5.95 1.40 27.37
N PRO A 22 -6.30 1.06 26.10
CA PRO A 22 -7.69 0.80 25.76
C PRO A 22 -8.17 -0.52 26.38
N VAL A 23 -9.44 -0.58 26.68
CA VAL A 23 -10.12 -1.80 27.18
C VAL A 23 -11.06 -2.28 26.08
N PRO A 24 -10.95 -3.54 25.63
CA PRO A 24 -11.79 -4.04 24.56
C PRO A 24 -13.26 -4.10 24.96
N LYS A 25 -14.14 -3.64 24.07
CA LYS A 25 -15.59 -3.84 24.16
C LYS A 25 -15.96 -5.24 23.68
N ALA A 26 -17.26 -5.57 23.70
CA ALA A 26 -17.78 -6.92 23.43
C ALA A 26 -17.20 -7.57 22.17
N HIS A 27 -17.13 -6.86 21.04
CA HIS A 27 -16.60 -7.35 19.75
C HIS A 27 -15.18 -6.88 19.43
N GLU A 28 -14.46 -6.31 20.39
CA GLU A 28 -13.12 -5.74 20.14
C GLU A 28 -12.00 -6.68 20.63
N VAL A 29 -10.89 -6.60 19.94
CA VAL A 29 -9.65 -7.31 20.22
C VAL A 29 -8.59 -6.30 20.63
N LEU A 30 -7.96 -6.51 21.78
CA LEU A 30 -6.77 -5.77 22.21
C LEU A 30 -5.54 -6.49 21.63
N VAL A 31 -4.83 -5.85 20.74
CA VAL A 31 -3.60 -6.37 20.15
C VAL A 31 -2.41 -5.63 20.73
N LYS A 32 -1.42 -6.38 21.26
CA LYS A 32 -0.08 -5.86 21.51
C LYS A 32 0.67 -5.87 20.19
N THR A 33 0.96 -4.71 19.64
CA THR A 33 1.67 -4.55 18.37
C THR A 33 3.10 -5.10 18.48
N ALA A 34 3.52 -5.86 17.49
CA ALA A 34 4.91 -6.29 17.32
C ALA A 34 5.61 -5.43 16.27
N PHE A 35 5.00 -5.31 15.08
CA PHE A 35 5.50 -4.46 14.00
C PHE A 35 4.39 -3.58 13.43
N SER A 36 4.76 -2.38 13.01
CA SER A 36 3.88 -1.51 12.22
C SER A 36 4.65 -0.85 11.09
N THR A 37 4.05 -0.81 9.90
CA THR A 37 4.70 -0.36 8.65
C THR A 37 4.33 1.08 8.33
N VAL A 38 5.32 1.90 8.01
CA VAL A 38 5.13 3.28 7.55
C VAL A 38 4.71 3.29 6.08
N SER A 39 3.53 3.80 5.81
CA SER A 39 3.04 4.03 4.45
C SER A 39 3.43 5.42 3.96
N ALA A 40 4.63 5.55 3.43
CA ALA A 40 5.31 6.82 3.18
C ALA A 40 4.45 7.87 2.45
N GLY A 41 3.70 7.50 1.40
CA GLY A 41 2.89 8.44 0.64
C GLY A 41 1.75 9.07 1.45
N THR A 42 0.96 8.22 2.12
CA THR A 42 -0.18 8.67 2.93
C THR A 42 0.27 9.36 4.21
N GLU A 43 1.27 8.78 4.88
CA GLU A 43 1.71 9.31 6.17
C GLU A 43 2.49 10.61 6.03
N ARG A 44 3.21 10.81 4.92
CA ARG A 44 3.76 12.12 4.57
C ARG A 44 2.67 13.18 4.45
N ALA A 45 1.58 12.87 3.74
CA ALA A 45 0.47 13.79 3.59
C ALA A 45 -0.25 14.08 4.93
N ILE A 46 -0.40 13.08 5.79
CA ILE A 46 -0.96 13.26 7.13
C ILE A 46 -0.04 14.12 7.99
N ALA A 47 1.25 13.79 8.04
CA ALA A 47 2.27 14.47 8.85
C ALA A 47 2.50 15.92 8.39
N SER A 48 2.56 16.18 7.07
CA SER A 48 2.74 17.53 6.54
C SER A 48 1.49 18.41 6.67
N GLY A 49 0.33 17.79 6.92
CA GLY A 49 -0.93 18.53 6.96
C GLY A 49 -1.52 18.82 5.58
N ASP A 50 -1.38 17.90 4.62
CA ASP A 50 -2.03 18.04 3.32
C ASP A 50 -3.57 18.03 3.49
N PRO A 51 -4.30 19.05 2.98
CA PRO A 51 -5.76 19.08 3.09
C PRO A 51 -6.45 18.05 2.17
N ASN A 52 -5.77 17.52 1.17
CA ASN A 52 -6.33 16.58 0.18
C ASN A 52 -6.13 15.10 0.56
N ILE A 53 -6.07 14.77 1.84
CA ILE A 53 -5.93 13.38 2.32
C ILE A 53 -7.25 12.60 2.32
N SER A 54 -8.40 13.27 2.29
CA SER A 54 -9.71 12.64 2.35
C SER A 54 -10.49 12.85 1.06
N ILE A 55 -11.04 11.78 0.51
CA ILE A 55 -11.97 11.84 -0.64
C ILE A 55 -13.37 12.31 -0.23
N TYR A 56 -13.67 12.33 1.06
CA TYR A 56 -14.99 12.70 1.61
C TYR A 56 -15.07 14.14 2.11
N SER A 57 -13.93 14.84 2.20
CA SER A 57 -13.89 16.20 2.72
C SER A 57 -13.27 17.15 1.72
N THR A 58 -13.96 18.25 1.47
CA THR A 58 -13.46 19.39 0.69
C THR A 58 -12.89 20.48 1.58
N SER A 59 -12.92 20.31 2.91
CA SER A 59 -12.36 21.27 3.87
C SER A 59 -10.86 21.44 3.65
N GLN A 60 -10.43 22.70 3.57
CA GLN A 60 -9.01 23.06 3.56
C GLN A 60 -8.45 23.20 5.00
N GLU A 61 -9.28 23.03 6.01
CA GLU A 61 -8.85 23.16 7.40
C GLU A 61 -8.09 21.92 7.84
N VAL A 62 -6.82 22.11 8.19
CA VAL A 62 -5.94 21.09 8.70
C VAL A 62 -5.86 21.21 10.22
N ARG A 63 -6.28 20.17 10.92
CA ARG A 63 -6.26 20.13 12.39
C ARG A 63 -5.24 19.12 12.89
N PHE A 64 -4.53 19.46 13.94
CA PHE A 64 -3.69 18.57 14.74
C PHE A 64 -4.28 18.54 16.18
N PRO A 65 -4.01 17.46 16.96
CA PRO A 65 -3.18 16.30 16.63
C PRO A 65 -3.84 15.34 15.62
N ARG A 66 -3.00 14.51 14.96
CA ARG A 66 -3.42 13.46 14.02
C ARG A 66 -2.75 12.14 14.36
N GLU A 67 -3.42 11.05 14.03
CA GLU A 67 -2.90 9.69 14.14
C GLU A 67 -2.60 9.11 12.76
N SER A 68 -1.73 8.11 12.72
CA SER A 68 -1.41 7.34 11.54
C SER A 68 -1.01 5.90 11.88
N GLY A 69 -0.68 5.11 10.86
CA GLY A 69 -0.28 3.73 11.01
C GLY A 69 -1.46 2.78 10.91
N TYR A 70 -1.74 2.29 9.72
CA TYR A 70 -2.91 1.46 9.47
C TYR A 70 -2.59 0.02 9.08
N SER A 71 -1.30 -0.34 9.03
CA SER A 71 -0.81 -1.67 8.69
C SER A 71 0.13 -2.17 9.77
N SER A 72 -0.26 -3.21 10.49
CA SER A 72 0.52 -3.73 11.61
C SER A 72 0.27 -5.22 11.85
N SER A 73 1.06 -5.80 12.73
CA SER A 73 0.91 -7.16 13.24
C SER A 73 1.20 -7.19 14.72
N GLY A 74 0.75 -8.22 15.39
CA GLY A 74 1.00 -8.34 16.82
C GLY A 74 0.45 -9.63 17.42
N ILE A 75 0.34 -9.61 18.73
CA ILE A 75 -0.19 -10.71 19.54
C ILE A 75 -1.47 -10.23 20.23
N VAL A 76 -2.50 -11.04 20.17
CA VAL A 76 -3.75 -10.76 20.92
C VAL A 76 -3.45 -10.78 22.41
N ALA A 77 -3.69 -9.65 23.08
CA ALA A 77 -3.50 -9.50 24.53
C ALA A 77 -4.76 -9.78 25.33
N ALA A 78 -5.92 -9.36 24.82
CA ALA A 78 -7.24 -9.60 25.40
C ALA A 78 -8.32 -9.52 24.33
N VAL A 79 -9.48 -10.09 24.61
CA VAL A 79 -10.66 -10.06 23.73
C VAL A 79 -11.90 -9.68 24.52
N GLY A 80 -12.85 -9.03 23.85
CA GLY A 80 -14.19 -8.81 24.38
C GLY A 80 -15.01 -10.10 24.45
N GLU A 81 -16.08 -10.07 25.20
CA GLU A 81 -16.88 -11.26 25.56
C GLU A 81 -17.59 -11.94 24.34
N GLU A 82 -17.80 -11.21 23.25
CA GLU A 82 -18.46 -11.70 22.04
C GLU A 82 -17.49 -12.04 20.91
N VAL A 83 -16.18 -11.86 21.11
CA VAL A 83 -15.15 -12.21 20.12
C VAL A 83 -15.01 -13.73 20.02
N THR A 84 -15.09 -14.24 18.80
CA THR A 84 -15.00 -15.70 18.52
C THR A 84 -13.90 -16.06 17.54
N SER A 85 -13.37 -15.10 16.81
CA SER A 85 -12.44 -15.33 15.70
C SER A 85 -10.97 -15.51 16.12
N VAL A 86 -10.60 -15.01 17.30
CA VAL A 86 -9.24 -15.06 17.86
C VAL A 86 -9.28 -15.15 19.39
N ARG A 87 -8.14 -15.54 20.01
CA ARG A 87 -7.99 -15.65 21.46
C ARG A 87 -6.64 -15.05 21.92
N PRO A 88 -6.48 -14.72 23.21
CA PRO A 88 -5.21 -14.26 23.75
C PRO A 88 -4.07 -15.22 23.42
N GLY A 89 -2.94 -14.65 22.98
CA GLY A 89 -1.76 -15.39 22.52
C GLY A 89 -1.69 -15.61 21.01
N ASP A 90 -2.78 -15.44 20.28
CA ASP A 90 -2.79 -15.61 18.81
C ASP A 90 -1.96 -14.50 18.13
N ARG A 91 -1.22 -14.91 17.08
CA ARG A 91 -0.48 -14.02 16.18
C ARG A 91 -1.41 -13.49 15.11
N VAL A 92 -1.44 -12.18 14.92
CA VAL A 92 -2.43 -11.55 14.04
C VAL A 92 -1.85 -10.47 13.15
N ALA A 93 -2.43 -10.32 11.95
CA ALA A 93 -2.33 -9.12 11.12
C ALA A 93 -3.49 -8.18 11.44
N VAL A 94 -3.23 -6.89 11.39
CA VAL A 94 -4.19 -5.83 11.70
C VAL A 94 -4.26 -4.85 10.53
N TYR A 95 -5.46 -4.44 10.17
CA TYR A 95 -5.68 -3.40 9.18
C TYR A 95 -6.58 -2.28 9.71
N TRP A 96 -6.32 -1.06 9.25
CA TRP A 96 -6.95 0.16 9.72
C TRP A 96 -6.79 0.39 11.23
N GLY A 97 -5.57 0.05 11.74
CA GLY A 97 -5.15 0.33 13.10
C GLY A 97 -4.44 1.68 13.24
N CYS A 98 -3.48 1.74 14.17
CA CYS A 98 -2.61 2.89 14.40
C CYS A 98 -1.20 2.45 14.81
N HIS A 99 -0.24 3.37 14.81
CA HIS A 99 1.08 3.16 15.39
C HIS A 99 1.02 3.29 16.92
N ALA A 100 0.61 2.23 17.60
CA ALA A 100 0.51 2.19 19.05
C ALA A 100 0.98 0.83 19.60
N LEU A 101 1.52 0.82 20.82
CA LEU A 101 1.94 -0.40 21.50
C LEU A 101 0.76 -1.36 21.74
N TYR A 102 -0.38 -0.79 22.14
CA TYR A 102 -1.63 -1.53 22.22
C TYR A 102 -2.72 -0.81 21.44
N GLN A 103 -3.47 -1.56 20.68
CA GLN A 103 -4.60 -1.04 19.90
C GLN A 103 -5.82 -1.93 20.06
N CYS A 104 -7.00 -1.31 20.27
CA CYS A 104 -8.29 -1.98 20.27
C CYS A 104 -8.95 -1.82 18.92
N LEU A 105 -9.39 -2.94 18.34
CA LEU A 105 -10.03 -2.97 17.04
C LEU A 105 -11.18 -3.96 17.05
N ASP A 106 -12.21 -3.67 16.27
CA ASP A 106 -13.23 -4.65 15.93
C ASP A 106 -12.61 -5.93 15.39
N GLU A 107 -13.10 -7.11 15.80
CA GLU A 107 -12.53 -8.40 15.38
C GLU A 107 -12.50 -8.61 13.88
N SER A 108 -13.39 -7.93 13.12
CA SER A 108 -13.37 -7.96 11.66
C SER A 108 -12.08 -7.41 11.04
N ARG A 109 -11.33 -6.56 11.79
CA ARG A 109 -10.06 -5.95 11.36
C ARG A 109 -8.83 -6.73 11.79
N VAL A 110 -9.02 -7.90 12.36
CA VAL A 110 -7.95 -8.74 12.90
C VAL A 110 -8.00 -10.10 12.22
N LEU A 111 -6.87 -10.57 11.65
CA LEU A 111 -6.75 -11.87 10.99
C LEU A 111 -5.67 -12.71 11.64
N LEU A 112 -6.02 -13.95 11.96
CA LEU A 112 -5.06 -14.96 12.45
C LEU A 112 -3.97 -15.20 11.41
N LEU A 113 -2.70 -15.25 11.84
CA LEU A 113 -1.58 -15.54 10.96
C LEU A 113 -1.37 -17.04 10.79
N PRO A 114 -1.06 -17.50 9.57
CA PRO A 114 -0.47 -18.82 9.36
C PRO A 114 0.87 -18.97 10.11
N GLU A 115 1.25 -20.19 10.47
CA GLU A 115 2.50 -20.45 11.22
C GLU A 115 3.75 -19.99 10.47
N GLY A 116 3.79 -20.17 9.14
CA GLY A 116 4.93 -19.81 8.29
C GLY A 116 5.12 -18.31 8.05
N VAL A 117 4.15 -17.45 8.41
CA VAL A 117 4.21 -16.00 8.16
C VAL A 117 4.83 -15.29 9.36
N SER A 118 5.88 -14.49 9.15
CA SER A 118 6.48 -13.67 10.20
C SER A 118 5.59 -12.48 10.58
N LEU A 119 5.73 -11.97 11.81
CA LEU A 119 5.02 -10.76 12.23
C LEU A 119 5.47 -9.53 11.42
N SER A 120 6.75 -9.45 11.05
CA SER A 120 7.29 -8.36 10.22
C SER A 120 6.66 -8.36 8.83
N ASP A 121 6.59 -9.52 8.13
CA ASP A 121 5.96 -9.63 6.81
C ASP A 121 4.46 -9.32 6.88
N ALA A 122 3.78 -9.83 7.91
CA ALA A 122 2.36 -9.59 8.12
C ALA A 122 2.01 -8.10 8.31
N ALA A 123 2.92 -7.34 8.95
CA ALA A 123 2.75 -5.90 9.15
C ALA A 123 2.74 -5.09 7.84
N LEU A 124 3.23 -5.65 6.74
CA LEU A 124 3.19 -5.02 5.41
C LEU A 124 1.93 -5.39 4.60
N CYS A 125 1.25 -6.48 4.96
CA CYS A 125 0.18 -7.06 4.13
C CYS A 125 -1.00 -6.12 3.87
N HIS A 126 -1.41 -5.29 4.83
CA HIS A 126 -2.51 -4.36 4.58
C HIS A 126 -2.15 -3.31 3.52
N VAL A 127 -0.90 -2.83 3.49
CA VAL A 127 -0.42 -1.96 2.40
C VAL A 127 -0.45 -2.71 1.07
N GLY A 128 -0.12 -4.00 1.06
CA GLY A 128 -0.22 -4.88 -0.11
C GLY A 128 -1.65 -5.06 -0.65
N CYS A 129 -2.67 -4.94 0.19
CA CYS A 129 -4.06 -5.01 -0.29
C CYS A 129 -4.42 -3.93 -1.32
N PHE A 130 -3.66 -2.83 -1.39
CA PHE A 130 -3.99 -1.72 -2.30
C PHE A 130 -3.62 -2.05 -3.75
N PRO A 131 -2.37 -2.45 -4.07
CA PRO A 131 -2.06 -2.91 -5.41
C PRO A 131 -2.78 -4.22 -5.77
N LEU A 132 -2.98 -5.16 -4.85
CA LEU A 132 -3.73 -6.38 -5.13
C LEU A 132 -5.16 -6.07 -5.60
N ALA A 133 -5.85 -5.12 -4.96
CA ALA A 133 -7.17 -4.68 -5.41
C ALA A 133 -7.12 -4.02 -6.80
N ALA A 134 -6.07 -3.27 -7.11
CA ALA A 134 -5.87 -2.66 -8.42
C ALA A 134 -5.71 -3.73 -9.52
N LEU A 135 -4.90 -4.77 -9.27
CA LEU A 135 -4.74 -5.91 -10.17
C LEU A 135 -6.08 -6.61 -10.43
N ARG A 136 -6.84 -6.92 -9.35
CA ARG A 136 -8.16 -7.57 -9.46
C ARG A 136 -9.15 -6.75 -10.28
N LYS A 137 -9.22 -5.44 -10.03
CA LYS A 137 -10.10 -4.52 -10.76
C LYS A 137 -9.73 -4.42 -12.23
N CYS A 138 -8.45 -4.50 -12.57
CA CYS A 138 -7.98 -4.61 -13.95
C CYS A 138 -8.25 -5.99 -14.56
N ARG A 139 -8.77 -6.96 -13.77
CA ARG A 139 -9.03 -8.33 -14.25
C ARG A 139 -7.82 -8.91 -14.99
N LEU A 140 -6.65 -8.80 -14.33
CA LEU A 140 -5.42 -9.37 -14.88
C LEU A 140 -5.58 -10.86 -15.13
N GLU A 141 -5.24 -11.30 -16.34
CA GLU A 141 -5.20 -12.71 -16.72
C GLU A 141 -3.75 -13.21 -16.80
N ILE A 142 -3.56 -14.52 -16.55
CA ILE A 142 -2.22 -15.16 -16.63
C ILE A 142 -1.65 -14.96 -18.04
N GLY A 143 -0.39 -14.52 -18.12
CA GLY A 143 0.31 -14.29 -19.38
C GLY A 143 0.12 -12.89 -19.97
N GLU A 144 -0.70 -12.04 -19.37
CA GLU A 144 -0.81 -10.64 -19.80
C GLU A 144 0.42 -9.82 -19.41
N SER A 145 0.76 -8.86 -20.27
CA SER A 145 1.83 -7.89 -20.00
C SER A 145 1.35 -6.79 -19.07
N ALA A 146 2.22 -6.36 -18.15
CA ALA A 146 1.92 -5.34 -17.19
C ALA A 146 2.97 -4.24 -17.10
N LEU A 147 2.52 -3.00 -16.85
CA LEU A 147 3.36 -1.83 -16.55
C LEU A 147 3.03 -1.32 -15.14
N VAL A 148 4.06 -1.07 -14.33
CA VAL A 148 3.94 -0.37 -13.05
C VAL A 148 4.60 1.00 -13.20
N MET A 149 3.83 2.07 -13.05
CA MET A 149 4.30 3.45 -13.08
C MET A 149 4.50 4.00 -11.68
N GLY A 150 5.76 4.18 -11.28
CA GLY A 150 6.18 4.57 -9.93
C GLY A 150 6.54 3.37 -9.05
N LEU A 151 7.74 3.40 -8.47
CA LEU A 151 8.35 2.30 -7.72
C LEU A 151 8.60 2.68 -6.25
N GLY A 152 7.61 3.32 -5.62
CA GLY A 152 7.51 3.39 -4.17
C GLY A 152 7.01 2.06 -3.58
N VAL A 153 6.66 2.06 -2.30
CA VAL A 153 6.18 0.86 -1.60
C VAL A 153 5.06 0.14 -2.35
N LEU A 154 4.02 0.87 -2.78
CA LEU A 154 2.89 0.28 -3.50
C LEU A 154 3.29 -0.25 -4.89
N GLY A 155 4.18 0.46 -5.60
CA GLY A 155 4.65 0.01 -6.91
C GLY A 155 5.52 -1.24 -6.82
N MET A 156 6.37 -1.33 -5.81
CA MET A 156 7.19 -2.51 -5.58
C MET A 156 6.33 -3.72 -5.18
N LEU A 157 5.32 -3.53 -4.32
CA LEU A 157 4.32 -4.56 -4.03
C LEU A 157 3.55 -4.97 -5.28
N ALA A 158 3.14 -4.01 -6.13
CA ALA A 158 2.50 -4.33 -7.41
C ALA A 158 3.36 -5.22 -8.30
N VAL A 159 4.67 -4.95 -8.40
CA VAL A 159 5.61 -5.80 -9.18
C VAL A 159 5.61 -7.24 -8.66
N LYS A 160 5.76 -7.42 -7.34
CA LYS A 160 5.75 -8.75 -6.71
C LYS A 160 4.42 -9.48 -6.88
N GLU A 161 3.31 -8.78 -6.71
CA GLU A 161 1.96 -9.34 -6.85
C GLU A 161 1.63 -9.69 -8.30
N LEU A 162 2.03 -8.86 -9.27
CA LEU A 162 1.94 -9.15 -10.71
C LEU A 162 2.72 -10.42 -11.05
N ARG A 163 3.92 -10.58 -10.50
CA ARG A 163 4.73 -11.80 -10.68
C ARG A 163 4.03 -13.02 -10.10
N ALA A 164 3.50 -12.92 -8.88
CA ALA A 164 2.74 -14.00 -8.25
C ALA A 164 1.44 -14.34 -9.01
N ALA A 165 0.83 -13.36 -9.67
CA ALA A 165 -0.36 -13.52 -10.49
C ALA A 165 -0.09 -14.05 -11.91
N GLY A 166 1.18 -14.17 -12.32
CA GLY A 166 1.54 -14.73 -13.62
C GLY A 166 1.54 -13.73 -14.78
N ALA A 167 1.69 -12.43 -14.51
CA ALA A 167 1.90 -11.42 -15.54
C ALA A 167 3.26 -11.60 -16.24
N VAL A 168 3.33 -11.40 -17.56
CA VAL A 168 4.58 -11.48 -18.35
C VAL A 168 4.45 -10.76 -19.70
N PRO A 169 5.39 -9.87 -20.09
CA PRO A 169 6.43 -9.31 -19.24
C PRO A 169 5.87 -8.29 -18.24
N ILE A 170 6.58 -8.11 -17.12
CA ILE A 170 6.35 -7.03 -16.15
C ILE A 170 7.39 -5.93 -16.40
N ILE A 171 6.90 -4.74 -16.74
CA ILE A 171 7.73 -3.55 -16.95
C ILE A 171 7.55 -2.62 -15.74
N ALA A 172 8.65 -2.27 -15.09
CA ALA A 172 8.68 -1.33 -13.99
C ALA A 172 9.23 0.03 -14.46
N ALA A 173 8.60 1.13 -14.08
CA ALA A 173 9.02 2.46 -14.52
C ALA A 173 9.11 3.45 -13.35
N ASP A 174 10.28 4.07 -13.19
CA ASP A 174 10.56 5.13 -12.21
C ASP A 174 11.73 5.98 -12.71
N PRO A 175 11.77 7.31 -12.49
CA PRO A 175 12.91 8.13 -12.88
C PRO A 175 14.19 7.81 -12.09
N VAL A 176 14.07 7.22 -10.89
CA VAL A 176 15.19 6.93 -9.99
C VAL A 176 15.84 5.59 -10.37
N PRO A 177 17.15 5.57 -10.76
CA PRO A 177 17.83 4.35 -11.20
C PRO A 177 17.83 3.24 -10.15
N GLU A 178 18.09 3.56 -8.90
CA GLU A 178 18.17 2.62 -7.78
C GLU A 178 16.85 1.86 -7.58
N LYS A 179 15.72 2.56 -7.74
CA LYS A 179 14.39 1.92 -7.69
C LYS A 179 14.15 0.98 -8.86
N ARG A 180 14.64 1.33 -10.06
CA ARG A 180 14.58 0.46 -11.23
C ARG A 180 15.38 -0.82 -11.00
N GLU A 181 16.61 -0.71 -10.46
CA GLU A 181 17.41 -1.87 -10.10
C GLU A 181 16.75 -2.75 -9.03
N ALA A 182 16.17 -2.11 -8.02
CA ALA A 182 15.41 -2.83 -6.99
C ALA A 182 14.20 -3.58 -7.60
N ALA A 183 13.48 -2.98 -8.54
CA ALA A 183 12.34 -3.63 -9.19
C ALA A 183 12.74 -4.88 -9.98
N LEU A 184 13.88 -4.87 -10.69
CA LEU A 184 14.42 -6.04 -11.36
C LEU A 184 14.72 -7.18 -10.37
N LYS A 185 15.33 -6.86 -9.23
CA LYS A 185 15.59 -7.85 -8.15
C LYS A 185 14.30 -8.40 -7.53
N ASN A 186 13.21 -7.63 -7.58
CA ASN A 186 11.93 -7.96 -7.00
C ASN A 186 10.92 -8.55 -8.00
N GLY A 187 11.36 -8.90 -9.23
CA GLY A 187 10.56 -9.69 -10.15
C GLY A 187 10.02 -8.95 -11.37
N ALA A 188 10.43 -7.70 -11.62
CA ALA A 188 10.21 -7.07 -12.91
C ALA A 188 11.12 -7.71 -13.99
N ASP A 189 10.59 -7.91 -15.19
CA ASP A 189 11.37 -8.42 -16.33
C ASP A 189 12.16 -7.30 -17.02
N HIS A 190 11.63 -6.08 -16.99
CA HIS A 190 12.26 -4.87 -17.52
C HIS A 190 12.07 -3.69 -16.58
N ALA A 191 13.05 -2.78 -16.57
CA ALA A 191 12.97 -1.52 -15.85
C ALA A 191 13.36 -0.35 -16.74
N LEU A 192 12.50 0.67 -16.83
CA LEU A 192 12.65 1.76 -17.78
C LEU A 192 12.55 3.13 -17.08
N ASP A 193 13.23 4.11 -17.66
CA ASP A 193 13.05 5.50 -17.25
C ASP A 193 11.82 6.10 -17.97
N PRO A 194 10.76 6.48 -17.25
CA PRO A 194 9.57 7.05 -17.89
C PRO A 194 9.78 8.47 -18.45
N LEU A 195 10.90 9.12 -18.11
CA LEU A 195 11.27 10.43 -18.64
C LEU A 195 12.05 10.33 -19.97
N ALA A 196 12.46 9.13 -20.38
CA ALA A 196 13.14 8.93 -21.67
C ALA A 196 12.18 9.24 -22.83
N PRO A 197 12.62 9.99 -23.86
CA PRO A 197 11.74 10.40 -24.97
C PRO A 197 11.20 9.23 -25.80
N ASP A 198 11.85 8.06 -25.74
CA ASP A 198 11.46 6.83 -26.42
C ASP A 198 10.73 5.84 -25.48
N PHE A 199 10.34 6.23 -24.29
CA PHE A 199 9.77 5.34 -23.25
C PHE A 199 8.62 4.48 -23.78
N ALA A 200 7.58 5.12 -24.32
CA ALA A 200 6.40 4.41 -24.83
C ALA A 200 6.73 3.49 -26.01
N GLN A 201 7.67 3.90 -26.87
CA GLN A 201 8.14 3.08 -27.99
C GLN A 201 8.87 1.81 -27.49
N ARG A 202 9.71 1.94 -26.45
CA ARG A 202 10.39 0.81 -25.82
C ARG A 202 9.40 -0.15 -25.17
N VAL A 203 8.41 0.36 -24.43
CA VAL A 203 7.34 -0.48 -23.85
C VAL A 203 6.62 -1.26 -24.94
N LYS A 204 6.23 -0.61 -26.04
CA LYS A 204 5.57 -1.24 -27.18
C LYS A 204 6.46 -2.27 -27.91
N ALA A 205 7.75 -2.00 -28.02
CA ALA A 205 8.70 -2.95 -28.61
C ALA A 205 8.84 -4.23 -27.76
N ILE A 206 8.92 -4.08 -26.43
CA ILE A 206 9.01 -5.21 -25.50
C ILE A 206 7.74 -6.07 -25.53
N THR A 207 6.58 -5.45 -25.62
CA THR A 207 5.27 -6.11 -25.47
C THR A 207 4.58 -6.46 -26.78
N GLY A 208 5.16 -6.08 -27.90
CA GLY A 208 4.54 -6.28 -29.22
C GLY A 208 3.30 -5.41 -29.45
N GLY A 209 3.29 -4.16 -28.93
CA GLY A 209 2.22 -3.20 -29.22
C GLY A 209 1.60 -2.49 -28.03
N GLY A 210 2.09 -2.71 -26.83
CA GLY A 210 1.67 -2.08 -25.60
C GLY A 210 1.26 -3.08 -24.51
N VAL A 211 1.09 -2.60 -23.28
CA VAL A 211 0.74 -3.45 -22.13
C VAL A 211 -0.78 -3.67 -22.04
N ASN A 212 -1.15 -4.86 -21.56
CA ASN A 212 -2.54 -5.20 -21.28
C ASN A 212 -3.07 -4.48 -20.02
N VAL A 213 -2.23 -4.41 -18.98
CA VAL A 213 -2.57 -3.81 -17.69
C VAL A 213 -1.52 -2.79 -17.28
N CYS A 214 -1.96 -1.66 -16.74
CA CYS A 214 -1.07 -0.70 -16.09
C CYS A 214 -1.55 -0.41 -14.67
N ILE A 215 -0.62 -0.38 -13.72
CA ILE A 215 -0.87 0.08 -12.36
C ILE A 215 -0.18 1.43 -12.20
N GLU A 216 -0.96 2.51 -12.23
CA GLU A 216 -0.48 3.86 -12.06
C GLU A 216 -0.44 4.21 -10.57
N VAL A 217 0.75 4.39 -10.02
CA VAL A 217 0.97 4.54 -8.57
C VAL A 217 1.53 5.92 -8.22
N THR A 218 1.87 6.72 -9.23
CA THR A 218 2.52 8.03 -9.00
C THR A 218 1.53 9.09 -8.53
N GLY A 219 0.29 9.06 -9.05
CA GLY A 219 -0.67 10.14 -8.89
C GLY A 219 -0.27 11.43 -9.60
N VAL A 220 0.66 11.37 -10.56
CA VAL A 220 1.15 12.52 -11.33
C VAL A 220 0.51 12.51 -12.71
N GLY A 221 -0.15 13.62 -13.10
CA GLY A 221 -0.87 13.71 -14.37
C GLY A 221 -0.01 13.42 -15.61
N ALA A 222 1.23 13.90 -15.64
CA ALA A 222 2.19 13.63 -16.73
C ALA A 222 2.59 12.15 -16.81
N ALA A 223 2.70 11.46 -15.66
CA ALA A 223 2.98 10.03 -15.61
C ALA A 223 1.79 9.21 -16.12
N LEU A 224 0.57 9.60 -15.75
CA LEU A 224 -0.66 8.99 -16.29
C LEU A 224 -0.75 9.17 -17.81
N ASP A 225 -0.47 10.36 -18.32
CA ASP A 225 -0.49 10.63 -19.76
C ASP A 225 0.53 9.76 -20.51
N SER A 226 1.74 9.64 -19.99
CA SER A 226 2.79 8.76 -20.53
C SER A 226 2.44 7.27 -20.42
N ALA A 227 1.79 6.85 -19.33
CA ALA A 227 1.31 5.47 -19.16
C ALA A 227 0.26 5.10 -20.20
N LEU A 228 -0.65 6.02 -20.53
CA LEU A 228 -1.66 5.81 -21.57
C LEU A 228 -1.04 5.58 -22.95
N ASP A 229 0.08 6.23 -23.28
CA ASP A 229 0.84 5.98 -24.51
C ASP A 229 1.46 4.57 -24.59
N CYS A 230 1.63 3.92 -23.43
CA CYS A 230 2.18 2.56 -23.33
C CYS A 230 1.12 1.45 -23.47
N MET A 231 -0.17 1.81 -23.46
CA MET A 231 -1.25 0.83 -23.45
C MET A 231 -1.48 0.16 -24.79
N LYS A 232 -1.82 -1.11 -24.74
CA LYS A 232 -2.41 -1.83 -25.86
C LYS A 232 -3.87 -1.42 -26.05
N PRO A 233 -4.43 -1.37 -27.27
CA PRO A 233 -5.87 -1.21 -27.45
C PRO A 233 -6.67 -2.20 -26.57
N MET A 234 -7.77 -1.73 -25.99
CA MET A 234 -8.62 -2.45 -25.01
C MET A 234 -7.90 -2.79 -23.68
N GLY A 235 -6.74 -2.15 -23.39
CA GLY A 235 -6.03 -2.29 -22.13
C GLY A 235 -6.78 -1.68 -20.94
N ARG A 236 -6.32 -2.00 -19.73
CA ARG A 236 -6.92 -1.53 -18.47
C ARG A 236 -5.85 -0.86 -17.63
N ILE A 237 -6.15 0.35 -17.13
CA ILE A 237 -5.24 1.10 -16.27
C ILE A 237 -5.90 1.38 -14.92
N ALA A 238 -5.28 0.94 -13.83
CA ALA A 238 -5.71 1.23 -12.47
C ALA A 238 -5.09 2.54 -11.98
N LEU A 239 -5.94 3.47 -11.55
CA LEU A 239 -5.54 4.72 -10.93
C LEU A 239 -5.39 4.48 -9.42
N LEU A 240 -4.21 4.03 -9.00
CA LEU A 240 -3.90 3.69 -7.60
C LEU A 240 -3.25 4.86 -6.88
N GLY A 241 -2.41 5.63 -7.55
CA GLY A 241 -1.75 6.81 -7.00
C GLY A 241 -2.75 7.90 -6.62
N CYS A 242 -2.61 8.47 -5.42
CA CYS A 242 -3.44 9.59 -4.99
C CYS A 242 -2.89 10.89 -5.59
N THR A 243 -3.56 11.44 -6.60
CA THR A 243 -3.18 12.74 -7.17
C THR A 243 -3.48 13.88 -6.21
N ARG A 244 -2.53 14.80 -6.08
CA ARG A 244 -2.69 16.08 -5.36
C ARG A 244 -2.92 17.23 -6.33
N ASP A 245 -2.59 17.02 -7.61
CA ASP A 245 -2.88 17.97 -8.69
C ASP A 245 -4.25 17.67 -9.30
N ARG A 246 -5.12 18.67 -9.32
CA ARG A 246 -6.46 18.58 -9.92
C ARG A 246 -6.49 19.10 -11.35
N ASN A 247 -5.42 19.75 -11.80
CA ASN A 247 -5.35 20.46 -13.06
C ASN A 247 -4.32 19.85 -13.99
N PHE A 248 -4.67 18.72 -14.62
CA PHE A 248 -3.88 18.16 -15.71
C PHE A 248 -4.76 17.80 -16.90
N THR A 249 -4.17 17.72 -18.08
CA THR A 249 -4.88 17.48 -19.34
C THR A 249 -4.43 16.15 -19.93
N ILE A 250 -5.39 15.37 -20.43
CA ILE A 250 -5.15 14.14 -21.21
C ILE A 250 -5.81 14.34 -22.59
N ASP A 251 -5.17 13.87 -23.66
CA ASP A 251 -5.83 13.71 -24.96
C ASP A 251 -6.79 12.52 -24.88
N TYR A 252 -7.98 12.77 -24.31
CA TYR A 252 -8.99 11.76 -24.08
C TYR A 252 -9.36 11.00 -25.36
N TYR A 253 -9.48 11.71 -26.50
CA TYR A 253 -9.92 11.10 -27.76
C TYR A 253 -8.91 10.06 -28.27
N ARG A 254 -7.62 10.42 -28.30
CA ARG A 254 -6.57 9.54 -28.84
C ARG A 254 -6.05 8.50 -27.86
N LYS A 255 -6.07 8.80 -26.56
CA LYS A 255 -5.43 7.96 -25.55
C LYS A 255 -6.39 7.05 -24.78
N VAL A 256 -7.68 7.39 -24.75
CA VAL A 256 -8.69 6.64 -24.00
C VAL A 256 -9.82 6.17 -24.92
N HIS A 257 -10.55 7.11 -25.55
CA HIS A 257 -11.75 6.79 -26.32
C HIS A 257 -11.43 5.97 -27.58
N GLY A 258 -10.49 6.43 -28.42
CA GLY A 258 -10.13 5.75 -29.67
C GLY A 258 -9.60 4.32 -29.45
N PRO A 259 -8.63 4.10 -28.58
CA PRO A 259 -8.11 2.76 -28.30
C PRO A 259 -8.96 1.92 -27.35
N GLY A 260 -10.06 2.45 -26.81
CA GLY A 260 -10.96 1.71 -25.91
C GLY A 260 -10.35 1.37 -24.55
N ILE A 261 -9.51 2.25 -23.99
CA ILE A 261 -8.87 2.00 -22.68
C ILE A 261 -9.89 2.09 -21.55
N THR A 262 -9.86 1.09 -20.67
CA THR A 262 -10.63 1.12 -19.44
C THR A 262 -9.79 1.73 -18.30
N MET A 263 -10.21 2.90 -17.81
CA MET A 263 -9.62 3.53 -16.64
C MET A 263 -10.38 3.10 -15.38
N VAL A 264 -9.68 2.52 -14.42
CA VAL A 264 -10.27 1.91 -13.21
C VAL A 264 -9.84 2.68 -11.97
N GLY A 265 -10.77 3.27 -11.24
CA GLY A 265 -10.47 3.87 -9.93
C GLY A 265 -10.08 2.80 -8.92
N ALA A 266 -8.86 2.91 -8.37
CA ALA A 266 -8.29 1.93 -7.47
C ALA A 266 -7.95 2.48 -6.08
N HIS A 267 -8.63 3.56 -5.66
CA HIS A 267 -8.49 4.06 -4.30
C HIS A 267 -8.84 2.97 -3.28
N THR A 268 -8.13 2.95 -2.15
CA THR A 268 -8.27 1.93 -1.10
C THR A 268 -9.69 1.74 -0.58
N ASN A 269 -10.51 2.79 -0.57
CA ASN A 269 -11.92 2.74 -0.16
C ASN A 269 -12.89 2.35 -1.30
N ALA A 270 -12.40 2.25 -2.54
CA ALA A 270 -13.22 1.89 -3.70
C ALA A 270 -13.34 0.37 -3.83
N ARG A 271 -13.86 -0.30 -2.79
CA ARG A 271 -14.03 -1.77 -2.70
C ARG A 271 -15.27 -2.13 -1.89
N PRO A 272 -15.78 -3.37 -2.01
CA PRO A 272 -16.88 -3.84 -1.17
C PRO A 272 -16.52 -3.81 0.31
N ALA A 273 -17.51 -3.50 1.15
CA ALA A 273 -17.35 -3.52 2.60
C ALA A 273 -17.51 -4.94 3.19
N THR A 274 -18.45 -5.73 2.68
CA THR A 274 -18.88 -6.99 3.28
C THR A 274 -18.62 -8.22 2.40
N ASP A 275 -18.99 -8.19 1.12
CA ASP A 275 -19.00 -9.37 0.27
C ASP A 275 -18.11 -9.20 -0.96
N SER A 276 -17.19 -10.14 -1.15
CA SER A 276 -16.32 -10.16 -2.32
C SER A 276 -17.05 -10.72 -3.55
N SER A 277 -16.71 -10.19 -4.71
CA SER A 277 -17.18 -10.67 -6.02
C SER A 277 -16.04 -10.65 -7.04
N ALA A 278 -16.26 -11.18 -8.24
CA ALA A 278 -15.22 -11.25 -9.27
C ALA A 278 -14.62 -9.88 -9.60
N GLY A 279 -13.33 -9.72 -9.34
CA GLY A 279 -12.58 -8.46 -9.53
C GLY A 279 -12.78 -7.42 -8.43
N LEU A 280 -13.67 -7.65 -7.47
CA LEU A 280 -14.00 -6.71 -6.38
C LEU A 280 -13.99 -7.45 -5.03
N TRP A 281 -12.86 -7.43 -4.35
CA TRP A 281 -12.70 -8.11 -3.07
C TRP A 281 -12.68 -7.14 -1.89
N THR A 282 -13.14 -7.63 -0.72
CA THR A 282 -13.05 -6.89 0.54
C THR A 282 -11.58 -6.76 0.96
N THR A 283 -11.27 -5.82 1.85
CA THR A 283 -9.93 -5.71 2.44
C THR A 283 -9.54 -6.98 3.19
N ARG A 284 -10.49 -7.57 3.92
CA ARG A 284 -10.28 -8.81 4.69
C ARG A 284 -9.87 -9.97 3.79
N ASP A 285 -10.57 -10.16 2.66
CA ASP A 285 -10.29 -11.26 1.74
C ASP A 285 -8.99 -11.06 0.97
N ASP A 286 -8.65 -9.82 0.60
CA ASP A 286 -7.35 -9.49 0.01
C ASP A 286 -6.22 -9.75 1.01
N LEU A 287 -6.36 -9.31 2.27
CA LEU A 287 -5.38 -9.59 3.32
C LEU A 287 -5.19 -11.09 3.54
N ALA A 288 -6.29 -11.85 3.63
CA ALA A 288 -6.24 -13.30 3.75
C ALA A 288 -5.55 -13.96 2.54
N SER A 289 -5.71 -13.39 1.33
CA SER A 289 -5.00 -13.87 0.13
C SER A 289 -3.50 -13.64 0.20
N LEU A 290 -3.08 -12.45 0.64
CA LEU A 290 -1.65 -12.14 0.81
C LEU A 290 -1.00 -13.04 1.85
N LEU A 291 -1.66 -13.25 2.99
CA LEU A 291 -1.18 -14.18 4.02
C LEU A 291 -1.02 -15.60 3.49
N ARG A 292 -1.97 -16.10 2.68
CA ARG A 292 -1.84 -17.42 2.02
C ARG A 292 -0.69 -17.47 1.01
N LEU A 293 -0.45 -16.39 0.25
CA LEU A 293 0.66 -16.32 -0.71
C LEU A 293 2.01 -16.32 -0.01
N LEU A 294 2.12 -15.62 1.13
CA LEU A 294 3.32 -15.63 1.98
C LEU A 294 3.57 -17.03 2.56
N ASP A 295 2.57 -17.63 3.17
CA ASP A 295 2.66 -18.97 3.78
C ASP A 295 3.05 -20.06 2.76
N ALA A 296 2.53 -19.93 1.53
CA ALA A 296 2.85 -20.81 0.41
C ALA A 296 4.19 -20.49 -0.29
N ASN A 297 4.96 -19.52 0.18
CA ASN A 297 6.20 -19.02 -0.45
C ASN A 297 6.01 -18.60 -1.93
N ARG A 298 4.82 -18.07 -2.28
CA ARG A 298 4.50 -17.52 -3.61
C ARG A 298 4.66 -16.01 -3.67
N LEU A 299 4.73 -15.36 -2.53
CA LEU A 299 5.04 -13.96 -2.33
C LEU A 299 6.11 -13.85 -1.25
N GLU A 300 7.10 -13.01 -1.46
CA GLU A 300 8.14 -12.68 -0.49
C GLU A 300 8.18 -11.16 -0.36
N VAL A 301 8.15 -10.62 0.87
CA VAL A 301 8.13 -9.17 1.12
C VAL A 301 9.22 -8.71 2.08
N ALA A 302 9.91 -9.62 2.76
CA ALA A 302 10.95 -9.28 3.73
C ALA A 302 12.09 -8.46 3.09
N SER A 303 12.46 -8.78 1.84
CA SER A 303 13.50 -8.06 1.09
C SER A 303 13.16 -6.61 0.78
N MET A 304 11.90 -6.20 0.94
CA MET A 304 11.46 -4.81 0.75
C MET A 304 11.67 -3.95 1.99
N ILE A 305 11.78 -4.56 3.17
CA ILE A 305 11.93 -3.84 4.44
C ILE A 305 13.37 -3.37 4.55
N GLU A 306 13.60 -2.08 4.35
CA GLU A 306 14.94 -1.50 4.28
C GLU A 306 15.45 -1.05 5.65
N GLU A 307 14.54 -0.56 6.50
CA GLU A 307 14.89 -0.08 7.84
C GLU A 307 13.87 -0.56 8.88
N THR A 308 14.37 -0.95 10.06
CA THR A 308 13.54 -1.25 11.23
C THR A 308 14.03 -0.42 12.42
N HIS A 309 13.12 0.32 13.03
CA HIS A 309 13.42 1.25 14.11
C HIS A 309 12.53 1.04 15.33
N SER A 310 13.04 1.43 16.51
CA SER A 310 12.16 1.62 17.68
C SER A 310 11.17 2.75 17.43
N PRO A 311 9.91 2.66 17.91
CA PRO A 311 8.97 3.77 17.88
C PRO A 311 9.47 5.06 18.56
N GLU A 312 10.49 4.97 19.40
CA GLU A 312 11.16 6.14 20.02
C GLU A 312 11.85 7.02 18.98
N ASN A 313 12.23 6.44 17.83
CA ASN A 313 12.82 7.18 16.70
C ASN A 313 11.76 7.85 15.81
N ALA A 314 10.46 7.76 16.12
CA ALA A 314 9.40 8.35 15.30
C ALA A 314 9.62 9.85 14.99
N PRO A 315 10.09 10.71 15.92
CA PRO A 315 10.34 12.12 15.59
C PRO A 315 11.35 12.28 14.43
N GLU A 316 12.46 11.54 14.46
CA GLU A 316 13.48 11.57 13.41
C GLU A 316 12.98 10.98 12.10
N ILE A 317 12.35 9.81 12.16
CA ILE A 317 11.84 9.10 10.99
C ILE A 317 10.82 9.95 10.23
N TYR A 318 9.87 10.58 10.91
CA TYR A 318 8.87 11.41 10.26
C TYR A 318 9.42 12.77 9.81
N ALA A 319 10.44 13.32 10.48
CA ALA A 319 11.16 14.49 9.98
C ALA A 319 11.85 14.16 8.64
N ARG A 320 12.54 13.02 8.55
CA ARG A 320 13.14 12.51 7.31
C ARG A 320 12.04 12.28 6.24
N LEU A 321 10.96 11.61 6.58
CA LEU A 321 9.85 11.35 5.66
C LEU A 321 9.31 12.64 5.04
N CYS A 322 9.18 13.71 5.81
CA CYS A 322 8.68 14.99 5.31
C CYS A 322 9.70 15.76 4.46
N ALA A 323 11.01 15.61 4.74
CA ALA A 323 12.07 16.37 4.10
C ALA A 323 12.62 15.69 2.82
N GLU A 324 12.69 14.38 2.80
CA GLU A 324 13.34 13.62 1.74
C GLU A 324 12.34 13.24 0.63
N SER A 325 12.74 13.41 -0.62
CA SER A 325 11.93 12.96 -1.77
C SER A 325 11.95 11.44 -1.94
N PHE A 326 13.05 10.80 -1.54
CA PHE A 326 13.18 9.34 -1.45
C PHE A 326 13.12 8.91 0.01
N PHE A 327 12.27 7.94 0.32
CA PHE A 327 12.14 7.40 1.67
C PHE A 327 12.06 5.88 1.59
N PRO A 328 12.88 5.15 2.37
CA PRO A 328 12.90 3.69 2.39
C PRO A 328 11.60 3.10 2.94
N LEU A 329 11.42 1.79 2.79
CA LEU A 329 10.35 1.09 3.49
C LEU A 329 10.78 0.86 4.95
N VAL A 330 10.13 1.58 5.85
CA VAL A 330 10.40 1.58 7.28
C VAL A 330 9.34 0.81 8.05
N GLN A 331 9.76 0.01 9.02
CA GLN A 331 8.90 -0.57 10.05
C GLN A 331 9.32 -0.10 11.44
N PHE A 332 8.35 0.05 12.32
CA PHE A 332 8.60 0.18 13.76
C PHE A 332 8.49 -1.18 14.42
N ASP A 333 9.53 -1.57 15.18
CA ASP A 333 9.56 -2.72 16.07
C ASP A 333 9.19 -2.27 17.48
N TRP A 334 8.07 -2.77 17.99
CA TRP A 334 7.51 -2.42 19.31
C TRP A 334 7.96 -3.36 20.42
N SER A 335 8.80 -4.35 20.14
CA SER A 335 9.19 -5.39 21.11
C SER A 335 9.99 -4.85 22.30
N GLY A 336 10.71 -3.76 22.12
CA GLY A 336 11.55 -3.12 23.13
C GLY A 336 10.89 -2.02 23.97
N ILE A 337 9.56 -1.81 23.81
CA ILE A 337 8.81 -0.71 24.45
C ILE A 337 7.98 -1.20 25.63
#